data_61d3310e513217dd68b7d76e8410ce45
#
_entry.id   61d3310e513217dd68b7d76e8410ce45
#
_cell.length_a   1.000
_cell.length_b   1.000
_cell.length_c   1.000
_cell.angle_alpha   90.00
_cell.angle_beta   90.00
_cell.angle_gamma   90.00
#
_symmetry.space_group_name_H-M   'P 1'
#
loop_
_entity.id
_entity.type
_entity.pdbx_description
1 polymer ?
#
loop_
_entity_poly.entity_id
_entity_poly.type
_entity_poly.pdbx_seq_one_letter_code
_entity_poly.pdbx_strand_id
1 'polypeptide(L)'
;MALLEDIVDFCKKELSIPSDILVSVERDDLSEDNVKGWTTDSAEDDEYDIEIDARLSFKETILTVCHEMVHVLQLHENRELDENEAYEKEEFLYKNYINNSQ
;
A
#
# COMPACT_ATOMS: atom_id res chain seq x y z
N MET A 1 14.58 -9.89 5.82
CA MET A 1 13.14 -9.63 5.59
C MET A 1 13.00 -8.43 4.68
N ALA A 2 12.13 -8.54 3.71
CA ALA A 2 11.92 -7.45 2.77
C ALA A 2 11.05 -6.36 3.42
N LEU A 3 11.49 -5.11 3.28
CA LEU A 3 10.79 -3.96 3.85
C LEU A 3 9.37 -3.84 3.33
N LEU A 4 9.18 -4.03 2.03
CA LEU A 4 7.86 -3.81 1.41
C LEU A 4 6.82 -4.78 1.95
N GLU A 5 7.16 -6.05 2.06
CA GLU A 5 6.24 -7.04 2.60
C GLU A 5 5.93 -6.78 4.07
N ASP A 6 6.91 -6.29 4.82
CA ASP A 6 6.70 -5.95 6.23
C ASP A 6 5.67 -4.82 6.37
N ILE A 7 5.77 -3.80 5.53
CA ILE A 7 4.80 -2.69 5.53
C ILE A 7 3.41 -3.21 5.15
N VAL A 8 3.33 -4.06 4.13
CA VAL A 8 2.05 -4.64 3.70
C VAL A 8 1.41 -5.42 4.85
N ASP A 9 2.18 -6.28 5.52
CA ASP A 9 1.63 -7.07 6.63
C ASP A 9 1.15 -6.20 7.77
N PHE A 10 1.90 -5.14 8.08
CA PHE A 10 1.48 -4.18 9.09
C PHE A 10 0.15 -3.51 8.72
N CYS A 11 0.05 -3.03 7.48
CA CYS A 11 -1.16 -2.36 7.01
C CYS A 11 -2.36 -3.30 6.98
N LYS A 12 -2.15 -4.57 6.62
CA LYS A 12 -3.26 -5.54 6.62
C LYS A 12 -3.86 -5.65 8.02
N LYS A 13 -3.01 -5.69 9.04
CA LYS A 13 -3.50 -5.76 10.43
C LYS A 13 -4.21 -4.48 10.84
N GLU A 14 -3.59 -3.34 10.56
CA GLU A 14 -4.14 -2.05 10.99
C GLU A 14 -5.45 -1.70 10.27
N LEU A 15 -5.59 -2.12 9.03
CA LEU A 15 -6.79 -1.84 8.24
C LEU A 15 -7.81 -2.98 8.31
N SER A 16 -7.53 -4.01 9.09
CA SER A 16 -8.40 -5.18 9.22
C SER A 16 -8.69 -5.86 7.88
N ILE A 17 -7.68 -5.90 7.02
CA ILE A 17 -7.77 -6.65 5.77
C ILE A 17 -7.52 -8.13 6.10
N PRO A 18 -8.39 -9.05 5.67
CA PRO A 18 -8.21 -10.47 5.98
C PRO A 18 -6.85 -11.00 5.55
N SER A 19 -6.28 -11.89 6.34
CA SER A 19 -4.92 -12.40 6.10
C SER A 19 -4.82 -13.25 4.84
N ASP A 20 -5.94 -13.77 4.34
CA ASP A 20 -5.97 -14.58 3.11
C ASP A 20 -6.02 -13.73 1.83
N ILE A 21 -6.16 -12.40 1.97
CA ILE A 21 -6.03 -11.50 0.82
C ILE A 21 -4.55 -11.39 0.48
N LEU A 22 -4.21 -11.68 -0.77
CA LEU A 22 -2.82 -11.63 -1.23
C LEU A 22 -2.50 -10.27 -1.83
N VAL A 23 -1.42 -9.67 -1.36
CA VAL A 23 -0.97 -8.38 -1.89
C VAL A 23 0.50 -8.52 -2.26
N SER A 24 0.81 -8.35 -3.53
CA SER A 24 2.20 -8.27 -3.97
C SER A 24 2.60 -6.81 -4.07
N VAL A 25 3.84 -6.50 -3.76
CA VAL A 25 4.35 -5.14 -3.85
C VAL A 25 5.74 -5.19 -4.47
N GLU A 26 5.96 -4.37 -5.50
CA GLU A 26 7.22 -4.31 -6.21
C GLU A 26 7.63 -2.89 -6.48
N ARG A 27 8.96 -2.69 -6.60
CA ARG A 27 9.52 -1.42 -7.04
C ARG A 27 9.67 -1.46 -8.56
N ASP A 28 9.33 -0.36 -9.22
CA ASP A 28 9.46 -0.26 -10.66
C ASP A 28 9.75 1.20 -11.02
N ASP A 29 10.18 1.45 -12.24
CA ASP A 29 10.39 2.80 -12.71
C ASP A 29 9.06 3.34 -13.25
N LEU A 30 8.43 4.21 -12.48
CA LEU A 30 7.15 4.81 -12.82
C LEU A 30 7.30 6.24 -13.33
N SER A 31 8.52 6.62 -13.76
CA SER A 31 8.81 7.99 -14.17
C SER A 31 7.96 8.45 -15.37
N GLU A 32 7.66 7.56 -16.30
CA GLU A 32 6.86 7.91 -17.47
C GLU A 32 5.42 8.23 -17.11
N ASP A 33 4.91 7.60 -16.05
CA ASP A 33 3.53 7.80 -15.60
C ASP A 33 3.41 8.92 -14.57
N ASN A 34 4.53 9.41 -14.09
CA ASN A 34 4.63 10.52 -13.14
C ASN A 34 3.76 10.28 -11.89
N VAL A 35 3.80 9.06 -11.38
CA VAL A 35 3.09 8.69 -10.14
C VAL A 35 4.08 8.03 -9.18
N LYS A 36 3.76 8.11 -7.88
CA LYS A 36 4.58 7.46 -6.85
C LYS A 36 4.28 5.97 -6.74
N GLY A 37 3.03 5.60 -7.01
CA GLY A 37 2.62 4.21 -6.98
C GLY A 37 1.21 4.05 -7.46
N TRP A 38 0.81 2.81 -7.64
CA TRP A 38 -0.57 2.48 -7.98
C TRP A 38 -0.92 1.07 -7.49
N THR A 39 -2.24 0.81 -7.45
CA THR A 39 -2.78 -0.48 -7.06
C THR A 39 -3.62 -1.01 -8.21
N THR A 40 -3.45 -2.29 -8.51
CA THR A 40 -4.19 -2.96 -9.57
C THR A 40 -4.86 -4.22 -9.02
N ASP A 41 -6.10 -4.46 -9.42
CA ASP A 41 -6.76 -5.74 -9.20
C ASP A 41 -6.06 -6.80 -10.05
N SER A 42 -5.72 -7.91 -9.43
CA SER A 42 -5.24 -9.06 -10.17
C SER A 42 -6.41 -9.73 -10.89
N ALA A 43 -6.10 -10.57 -11.88
CA ALA A 43 -7.11 -11.39 -12.54
C ALA A 43 -7.72 -12.43 -11.60
N GLU A 44 -7.02 -12.75 -10.51
CA GLU A 44 -7.49 -13.73 -9.52
C GLU A 44 -8.24 -13.02 -8.40
N ASP A 45 -9.27 -13.68 -7.85
CA ASP A 45 -10.01 -13.13 -6.73
C ASP A 45 -9.12 -13.02 -5.50
N ASP A 46 -9.33 -11.95 -4.73
CA ASP A 46 -8.62 -11.70 -3.47
C ASP A 46 -7.12 -11.50 -3.64
N GLU A 47 -6.70 -11.06 -4.81
CA GLU A 47 -5.31 -10.71 -5.08
C GLU A 47 -5.20 -9.29 -5.62
N TYR A 48 -4.20 -8.57 -5.15
CA TYR A 48 -3.96 -7.18 -5.56
C TYR A 48 -2.47 -6.97 -5.76
N ASP A 49 -2.13 -6.13 -6.72
CA ASP A 49 -0.75 -5.81 -7.04
C ASP A 49 -0.50 -4.33 -6.81
N ILE A 50 0.58 -4.03 -6.08
CA ILE A 50 1.03 -2.67 -5.85
C ILE A 50 2.39 -2.50 -6.51
N GLU A 51 2.55 -1.42 -7.27
CA GLU A 51 3.86 -1.01 -7.77
C GLU A 51 4.16 0.37 -7.21
N ILE A 52 5.40 0.57 -6.77
CA ILE A 52 5.85 1.87 -6.28
C ILE A 52 7.09 2.29 -7.04
N ASP A 53 7.28 3.60 -7.16
CA ASP A 53 8.44 4.12 -7.88
C ASP A 53 9.72 3.79 -7.12
N ALA A 54 10.67 3.20 -7.83
CA ALA A 54 11.93 2.75 -7.25
C ALA A 54 12.81 3.89 -6.74
N ARG A 55 12.51 5.14 -7.12
CA ARG A 55 13.33 6.30 -6.75
C ARG A 55 12.87 7.01 -5.49
N LEU A 56 11.81 6.54 -4.84
CA LEU A 56 11.29 7.17 -3.64
C LEU A 56 12.26 7.07 -2.46
N SER A 57 12.26 8.09 -1.60
CA SER A 57 13.00 8.06 -0.34
C SER A 57 12.43 6.97 0.57
N PHE A 58 13.15 6.66 1.66
CA PHE A 58 12.66 5.68 2.63
C PHE A 58 11.28 6.07 3.17
N LYS A 59 11.13 7.32 3.61
CA LYS A 59 9.85 7.80 4.13
C LYS A 59 8.74 7.74 3.09
N GLU A 60 9.03 8.21 1.87
CA GLU A 60 8.03 8.20 0.82
C GLU A 60 7.65 6.79 0.38
N THR A 61 8.61 5.85 0.44
CA THR A 61 8.32 4.46 0.17
C THR A 61 7.26 3.94 1.14
N ILE A 62 7.45 4.18 2.44
CA ILE A 62 6.49 3.72 3.46
C ILE A 62 5.13 4.40 3.25
N LEU A 63 5.13 5.72 3.09
CA LEU A 63 3.89 6.46 2.88
C LEU A 63 3.14 5.96 1.66
N THR A 64 3.85 5.71 0.56
CA THR A 64 3.22 5.28 -0.68
C THR A 64 2.63 3.88 -0.56
N VAL A 65 3.34 2.95 0.07
CA VAL A 65 2.78 1.62 0.31
C VAL A 65 1.54 1.72 1.19
N CYS A 66 1.58 2.53 2.25
CA CYS A 66 0.42 2.74 3.11
C CYS A 66 -0.77 3.30 2.33
N HIS A 67 -0.51 4.29 1.48
CA HIS A 67 -1.54 4.90 0.63
C HIS A 67 -2.21 3.85 -0.27
N GLU A 68 -1.38 3.04 -0.95
CA GLU A 68 -1.92 2.02 -1.85
C GLU A 68 -2.64 0.92 -1.09
N MET A 69 -2.22 0.60 0.13
CA MET A 69 -2.94 -0.39 0.94
C MET A 69 -4.34 0.09 1.31
N VAL A 70 -4.55 1.39 1.47
CA VAL A 70 -5.90 1.92 1.68
C VAL A 70 -6.74 1.66 0.42
N HIS A 71 -6.16 1.81 -0.76
CA HIS A 71 -6.86 1.49 -2.00
C HIS A 71 -7.19 -0.01 -2.10
N VAL A 72 -6.29 -0.89 -1.63
CA VAL A 72 -6.58 -2.32 -1.55
C VAL A 72 -7.83 -2.56 -0.70
N LEU A 73 -7.92 -1.90 0.46
CA LEU A 73 -9.08 -2.01 1.33
C LEU A 73 -10.34 -1.56 0.60
N GLN A 74 -10.28 -0.43 -0.07
CA GLN A 74 -11.43 0.11 -0.81
C GLN A 74 -11.88 -0.87 -1.89
N LEU A 75 -10.95 -1.41 -2.67
CA LEU A 75 -11.26 -2.39 -3.71
C LEU A 75 -11.86 -3.66 -3.12
N HIS A 76 -11.28 -4.14 -2.03
CA HIS A 76 -11.79 -5.34 -1.35
C HIS A 76 -13.21 -5.15 -0.85
N GLU A 77 -13.55 -3.93 -0.43
CA GLU A 77 -14.90 -3.60 0.04
C GLU A 77 -15.84 -3.19 -1.09
N ASN A 78 -15.40 -3.29 -2.33
CA ASN A 78 -16.17 -2.89 -3.51
C ASN A 78 -16.59 -1.42 -3.47
N ARG A 79 -15.74 -0.57 -2.92
CA ARG A 79 -15.96 0.88 -2.88
C ARG A 79 -15.21 1.56 -4.02
N GLU A 80 -15.63 2.74 -4.37
CA GLU A 80 -14.87 3.58 -5.29
C GLU A 80 -13.59 4.04 -4.60
N LEU A 81 -12.54 4.25 -5.39
CA LEU A 81 -11.28 4.76 -4.86
C LEU A 81 -11.48 6.18 -4.34
N ASP A 82 -11.06 6.41 -3.10
CA ASP A 82 -11.19 7.69 -2.43
C ASP A 82 -9.80 8.16 -2.01
N GLU A 83 -9.26 9.14 -2.74
CA GLU A 83 -7.92 9.66 -2.46
C GLU A 83 -7.85 10.40 -1.14
N ASN A 84 -8.93 11.08 -0.74
CA ASN A 84 -8.93 11.80 0.53
C ASN A 84 -8.74 10.85 1.71
N GLU A 85 -9.45 9.73 1.69
CA GLU A 85 -9.29 8.71 2.73
C GLU A 85 -7.86 8.16 2.73
N ALA A 86 -7.32 7.90 1.55
CA ALA A 86 -5.98 7.36 1.43
C ALA A 86 -4.94 8.33 1.98
N TYR A 87 -5.05 9.63 1.67
CA TYR A 87 -4.12 10.64 2.21
C TYR A 87 -4.24 10.78 3.72
N GLU A 88 -5.44 10.74 4.27
CA GLU A 88 -5.63 10.81 5.72
C GLU A 88 -5.02 9.61 6.43
N LYS A 89 -5.29 8.43 5.92
CA LYS A 89 -4.85 7.20 6.58
C LYS A 89 -3.37 6.90 6.39
N GLU A 90 -2.76 7.35 5.29
CA GLU A 90 -1.34 7.08 5.06
C GLU A 90 -0.46 7.68 6.15
N GLU A 91 -0.78 8.90 6.60
CA GLU A 91 -0.02 9.55 7.67
C GLU A 91 -0.13 8.79 8.98
N PHE A 92 -1.34 8.38 9.31
CA PHE A 92 -1.61 7.61 10.52
C PHE A 92 -0.87 6.27 10.50
N LEU A 93 -0.95 5.57 9.37
CA LEU A 93 -0.28 4.28 9.21
C LEU A 93 1.23 4.44 9.27
N TYR A 94 1.77 5.46 8.62
CA TYR A 94 3.20 5.73 8.63
C TYR A 94 3.71 5.93 10.07
N LYS A 95 3.04 6.79 10.82
CA LYS A 95 3.45 7.08 12.20
C LYS A 95 3.41 5.83 13.07
N ASN A 96 2.35 5.04 12.93
CA ASN A 96 2.23 3.80 13.69
C ASN A 96 3.27 2.77 13.27
N TYR A 97 3.55 2.66 12.00
CA TYR A 97 4.56 1.73 11.51
C TYR A 97 5.94 2.08 12.08
N ILE A 98 6.32 3.35 12.01
CA ILE A 98 7.61 3.80 12.51
C ILE A 98 7.72 3.56 14.01
N ASN A 99 6.66 3.88 14.77
CA ASN A 99 6.66 3.68 16.22
C ASN A 99 6.76 2.22 16.62
N ASN A 100 6.15 1.34 15.85
CA ASN A 100 6.16 -0.10 16.15
C ASN A 100 7.41 -0.80 15.68
N SER A 101 8.21 -0.15 14.84
CA SER A 101 9.44 -0.73 14.29
C SER A 101 10.66 -0.43 15.14
N GLN A 102 10.51 0.34 16.19
CA GLN A 102 11.63 0.71 17.08
C GLN A 102 11.79 -0.23 18.27
#